data_03aae313fa9ed96a9ba9361d0f52c433
#
_entry.id   03aae313fa9ed96a9ba9361d0f52c433
#
_cell.length_a   1.000
_cell.length_b   1.000
_cell.length_c   1.000
_cell.angle_alpha   90.00
_cell.angle_beta   90.00
_cell.angle_gamma   90.00
#
_symmetry.space_group_name_H-M   'P 1'
#
loop_
_entity.id
_entity.type
_entity.pdbx_description
1 polymer ?
#
loop_
_entity_poly.entity_id
_entity_poly.type
_entity_poly.pdbx_seq_one_letter_code
_entity_poly.pdbx_strand_id
1 'polypeptide(L)'
;LRIPGDAGAVCRAMTAGDRSGITPELRAAYSRSGLSHLLAVSGLHTGIVFALVNLLLWWLPLLRRGHLLRNLLAAACIWIYVAAAGFPPSAVRAAVMFTMLQSALASASEYNGLNALAAAAFGMLLWNPAWLGDISFQLSFAAVAAILAWGVPLCRRLRTRRRALNPITDALAVSLAATLATVPLVS
;
A
#
# COMPACT_ATOMS: atom_id res chain seq x y z
N LEU A 1 5.87 -22.70 14.14
CA LEU A 1 6.51 -22.06 15.31
C LEU A 1 5.41 -21.56 16.25
N ARG A 2 5.20 -22.25 17.39
CA ARG A 2 4.30 -21.77 18.44
C ARG A 2 5.14 -20.92 19.40
N ILE A 3 5.11 -19.60 19.22
CA ILE A 3 5.65 -18.65 20.20
C ILE A 3 4.54 -18.47 21.26
N PRO A 4 4.74 -18.88 22.53
CA PRO A 4 3.75 -18.72 23.58
C PRO A 4 3.66 -17.27 24.06
N GLY A 5 2.51 -16.91 24.65
CA GLY A 5 2.28 -15.61 25.30
C GLY A 5 1.98 -14.46 24.33
N ASP A 6 2.08 -13.23 24.84
CA ASP A 6 1.73 -11.98 24.17
C ASP A 6 2.54 -11.76 22.88
N ALA A 7 3.82 -12.12 22.87
CA ALA A 7 4.68 -12.02 21.69
C ALA A 7 4.16 -12.90 20.54
N GLY A 8 3.66 -14.10 20.85
CA GLY A 8 3.06 -14.98 19.85
C GLY A 8 1.73 -14.46 19.30
N ALA A 9 0.91 -13.83 20.17
CA ALA A 9 -0.33 -13.17 19.76
C ALA A 9 -0.05 -11.99 18.82
N VAL A 10 0.94 -11.15 19.14
CA VAL A 10 1.37 -10.03 18.32
C VAL A 10 1.92 -10.52 16.96
N CYS A 11 2.79 -11.54 16.96
CA CYS A 11 3.30 -12.11 15.72
C CYS A 11 2.18 -12.64 14.81
N ARG A 12 1.18 -13.35 15.35
CA ARG A 12 0.04 -13.83 14.56
C ARG A 12 -0.81 -12.69 14.02
N ALA A 13 -1.04 -11.65 14.83
CA ALA A 13 -1.77 -10.47 14.38
C ALA A 13 -1.06 -9.74 13.24
N MET A 14 0.28 -9.62 13.31
CA MET A 14 1.09 -8.93 12.30
C MET A 14 1.25 -9.73 11.01
N THR A 15 1.35 -11.07 11.09
CA THR A 15 1.64 -11.91 9.92
C THR A 15 0.39 -12.49 9.27
N ALA A 16 -0.55 -12.96 10.05
CA ALA A 16 -1.76 -13.64 9.59
C ALA A 16 -3.05 -12.84 9.83
N GLY A 17 -2.98 -11.63 10.40
CA GLY A 17 -4.15 -10.82 10.72
C GLY A 17 -5.01 -11.39 11.87
N ASP A 18 -4.58 -12.50 12.50
CA ASP A 18 -5.29 -13.15 13.60
C ASP A 18 -5.13 -12.38 14.91
N ARG A 19 -6.19 -11.70 15.31
CA ARG A 19 -6.27 -10.88 16.53
C ARG A 19 -6.91 -11.59 17.71
N SER A 20 -7.26 -12.85 17.59
CA SER A 20 -7.97 -13.62 18.64
C SER A 20 -7.19 -13.73 19.94
N GLY A 21 -5.86 -13.69 19.86
CA GLY A 21 -4.98 -13.73 21.02
C GLY A 21 -4.60 -12.37 21.61
N ILE A 22 -5.11 -11.25 21.09
CA ILE A 22 -4.79 -9.91 21.62
C ILE A 22 -5.77 -9.56 22.74
N THR A 23 -5.25 -9.52 23.96
CA THR A 23 -6.04 -9.10 25.12
C THR A 23 -6.32 -7.59 25.11
N PRO A 24 -7.41 -7.12 25.79
CA PRO A 24 -7.69 -5.68 25.91
C PRO A 24 -6.54 -4.89 26.52
N GLU A 25 -5.83 -5.47 27.49
CA GLU A 25 -4.68 -4.86 28.18
C GLU A 25 -3.51 -4.67 27.20
N LEU A 26 -3.21 -5.70 26.38
CA LEU A 26 -2.18 -5.65 25.37
C LEU A 26 -2.51 -4.61 24.30
N ARG A 27 -3.78 -4.55 23.86
CA ARG A 27 -4.26 -3.53 22.93
C ARG A 27 -4.12 -2.12 23.50
N ALA A 28 -4.47 -1.91 24.78
CA ALA A 28 -4.33 -0.63 25.45
C ALA A 28 -2.85 -0.22 25.63
N ALA A 29 -1.95 -1.16 25.91
CA ALA A 29 -0.52 -0.92 25.98
C ALA A 29 0.05 -0.44 24.63
N TYR A 30 -0.30 -1.12 23.54
CA TYR A 30 0.11 -0.72 22.17
C TYR A 30 -0.52 0.61 21.74
N SER A 31 -1.76 0.90 22.16
CA SER A 31 -2.40 2.20 21.88
C SER A 31 -1.69 3.34 22.60
N ARG A 32 -1.35 3.16 23.87
CA ARG A 32 -0.62 4.18 24.67
C ARG A 32 0.80 4.44 24.17
N SER A 33 1.45 3.43 23.60
CA SER A 33 2.78 3.58 22.98
C SER A 33 2.74 4.13 21.54
N GLY A 34 1.55 4.41 20.99
CA GLY A 34 1.39 4.85 19.59
C GLY A 34 1.63 3.75 18.57
N LEU A 35 1.81 2.50 18.98
CA LEU A 35 2.16 1.37 18.13
C LEU A 35 0.94 0.52 17.71
N SER A 36 -0.27 1.01 17.93
CA SER A 36 -1.51 0.30 17.57
C SER A 36 -1.59 -0.10 16.10
N HIS A 37 -0.96 0.68 15.21
CA HIS A 37 -0.90 0.39 13.79
C HIS A 37 -0.05 -0.85 13.43
N LEU A 38 0.88 -1.27 14.32
CA LEU A 38 1.67 -2.48 14.13
C LEU A 38 0.87 -3.76 14.36
N LEU A 39 -0.22 -3.69 15.13
CA LEU A 39 -1.13 -4.82 15.36
C LEU A 39 -2.06 -5.12 14.16
N ALA A 40 -1.96 -4.35 13.11
CA ALA A 40 -2.74 -4.54 11.88
C ALA A 40 -1.80 -4.70 10.69
N VAL A 41 -2.16 -5.60 9.77
CA VAL A 41 -1.50 -5.66 8.46
C VAL A 41 -1.73 -4.32 7.78
N SER A 42 -0.65 -3.58 7.53
CA SER A 42 -0.71 -2.23 6.96
C SER A 42 -0.53 -2.26 5.43
N GLY A 43 -0.93 -1.16 4.79
CA GLY A 43 -0.66 -0.95 3.36
C GLY A 43 0.84 -1.00 3.03
N LEU A 44 1.73 -0.66 3.99
CA LEU A 44 3.17 -0.79 3.83
C LEU A 44 3.61 -2.24 3.66
N HIS A 45 3.05 -3.17 4.47
CA HIS A 45 3.35 -4.60 4.32
C HIS A 45 2.93 -5.11 2.94
N THR A 46 1.74 -4.74 2.48
CA THR A 46 1.27 -5.06 1.12
C THR A 46 2.19 -4.45 0.06
N GLY A 47 2.67 -3.21 0.27
CA GLY A 47 3.63 -2.55 -0.62
C GLY A 47 4.98 -3.26 -0.69
N ILE A 48 5.50 -3.75 0.46
CA ILE A 48 6.75 -4.52 0.50
C ILE A 48 6.59 -5.84 -0.25
N VAL A 49 5.48 -6.57 -0.01
CA VAL A 49 5.18 -7.81 -0.75
C VAL A 49 5.09 -7.53 -2.24
N PHE A 50 4.40 -6.47 -2.64
CA PHE A 50 4.30 -6.03 -4.03
C PHE A 50 5.68 -5.77 -4.66
N ALA A 51 6.54 -5.01 -3.95
CA ALA A 51 7.89 -4.71 -4.41
C ALA A 51 8.76 -5.97 -4.55
N LEU A 52 8.71 -6.87 -3.58
CA LEU A 52 9.43 -8.13 -3.60
C LEU A 52 8.98 -9.04 -4.75
N VAL A 53 7.67 -9.17 -4.97
CA VAL A 53 7.12 -9.96 -6.08
C VAL A 53 7.54 -9.36 -7.42
N ASN A 54 7.45 -8.05 -7.59
CA ASN A 54 7.92 -7.39 -8.82
C ASN A 54 9.43 -7.52 -9.02
N LEU A 55 10.22 -7.49 -7.95
CA LEU A 55 11.67 -7.75 -8.00
C LEU A 55 11.96 -9.19 -8.40
N LEU A 56 11.23 -10.16 -7.83
CA LEU A 56 11.38 -11.57 -8.19
C LEU A 56 11.01 -11.85 -9.66
N LEU A 57 10.00 -11.14 -10.15
CA LEU A 57 9.49 -11.30 -11.51
C LEU A 57 10.11 -10.31 -12.52
N TRP A 58 11.19 -9.59 -12.14
CA TRP A 58 11.78 -8.54 -12.99
C TRP A 58 12.31 -9.05 -14.33
N TRP A 59 12.68 -10.32 -14.42
CA TRP A 59 13.20 -10.98 -15.62
C TRP A 59 12.11 -11.45 -16.59
N LEU A 60 10.84 -11.58 -16.15
CA LEU A 60 9.73 -12.04 -17.01
C LEU A 60 9.51 -11.19 -18.28
N PRO A 61 9.65 -9.86 -18.25
CA PRO A 61 9.52 -9.03 -19.45
C PRO A 61 10.47 -9.36 -20.61
N LEU A 62 11.53 -10.13 -20.37
CA LEU A 62 12.40 -10.65 -21.42
C LEU A 62 11.70 -11.70 -22.31
N LEU A 63 10.58 -12.27 -21.87
CA LEU A 63 9.74 -13.18 -22.64
C LEU A 63 8.72 -12.39 -23.50
N ARG A 64 8.35 -12.91 -24.67
CA ARG A 64 7.49 -12.25 -25.66
C ARG A 64 6.12 -11.71 -25.13
N ARG A 65 5.58 -12.30 -24.06
CA ARG A 65 4.36 -11.86 -23.35
C ARG A 65 4.59 -11.65 -21.84
N GLY A 66 5.84 -11.46 -21.44
CA GLY A 66 6.23 -11.44 -20.03
C GLY A 66 5.67 -10.29 -19.23
N HIS A 67 5.38 -9.15 -19.84
CA HIS A 67 4.76 -8.02 -19.16
C HIS A 67 3.36 -8.34 -18.63
N LEU A 68 2.51 -8.97 -19.46
CA LEU A 68 1.17 -9.38 -19.05
C LEU A 68 1.23 -10.47 -17.98
N LEU A 69 2.07 -11.49 -18.20
CA LEU A 69 2.25 -12.59 -17.25
C LEU A 69 2.77 -12.08 -15.89
N ARG A 70 3.76 -11.19 -15.90
CA ARG A 70 4.26 -10.56 -14.68
C ARG A 70 3.17 -9.83 -13.91
N ASN A 71 2.35 -9.04 -14.60
CA ASN A 71 1.30 -8.25 -13.97
C ASN A 71 0.21 -9.16 -13.38
N LEU A 72 -0.18 -10.21 -14.08
CA LEU A 72 -1.15 -11.19 -13.58
C LEU A 72 -0.61 -11.95 -12.36
N LEU A 73 0.64 -12.42 -12.41
CA LEU A 73 1.27 -13.11 -11.29
C LEU A 73 1.44 -12.20 -10.08
N ALA A 74 1.89 -10.96 -10.29
CA ALA A 74 2.03 -10.00 -9.19
C ALA A 74 0.68 -9.67 -8.56
N ALA A 75 -0.36 -9.45 -9.35
CA ALA A 75 -1.72 -9.25 -8.85
C ALA A 75 -2.21 -10.49 -8.08
N ALA A 76 -2.05 -11.68 -8.62
CA ALA A 76 -2.44 -12.93 -7.95
C ALA A 76 -1.72 -13.10 -6.60
N CYS A 77 -0.40 -12.89 -6.56
CA CYS A 77 0.38 -12.98 -5.31
C CYS A 77 -0.09 -11.99 -4.24
N ILE A 78 -0.39 -10.74 -4.63
CA ILE A 78 -0.91 -9.74 -3.69
C ILE A 78 -2.27 -10.17 -3.14
N TRP A 79 -3.19 -10.62 -3.99
CA TRP A 79 -4.51 -11.03 -3.55
C TRP A 79 -4.48 -12.31 -2.69
N ILE A 80 -3.59 -13.26 -2.97
CA ILE A 80 -3.32 -14.43 -2.12
C ILE A 80 -2.80 -13.96 -0.74
N TYR A 81 -1.86 -13.01 -0.71
CA TYR A 81 -1.37 -12.44 0.55
C TYR A 81 -2.48 -11.77 1.35
N VAL A 82 -3.32 -10.94 0.70
CA VAL A 82 -4.46 -10.25 1.36
C VAL A 82 -5.47 -11.26 1.91
N ALA A 83 -5.75 -12.33 1.17
CA ALA A 83 -6.62 -13.42 1.62
C ALA A 83 -6.03 -14.16 2.82
N ALA A 84 -4.74 -14.49 2.78
CA ALA A 84 -4.02 -15.11 3.90
C ALA A 84 -3.99 -14.23 5.16
N ALA A 85 -3.98 -12.89 4.99
CA ALA A 85 -4.05 -11.93 6.07
C ALA A 85 -5.49 -11.65 6.58
N GLY A 86 -6.51 -12.32 6.04
CA GLY A 86 -7.90 -12.17 6.46
C GLY A 86 -8.60 -10.90 5.94
N PHE A 87 -8.22 -10.42 4.77
CA PHE A 87 -8.81 -9.24 4.11
C PHE A 87 -8.85 -7.95 4.97
N PRO A 88 -7.77 -7.55 5.65
CA PRO A 88 -7.79 -6.30 6.41
C PRO A 88 -8.02 -5.11 5.46
N PRO A 89 -8.88 -4.13 5.82
CA PRO A 89 -9.27 -3.05 4.91
C PRO A 89 -8.10 -2.25 4.32
N SER A 90 -7.04 -2.05 5.09
CA SER A 90 -5.83 -1.37 4.64
C SER A 90 -5.07 -2.14 3.55
N ALA A 91 -4.98 -3.47 3.66
CA ALA A 91 -4.32 -4.31 2.68
C ALA A 91 -5.17 -4.46 1.40
N VAL A 92 -6.51 -4.56 1.56
CA VAL A 92 -7.44 -4.59 0.42
C VAL A 92 -7.32 -3.31 -0.41
N ARG A 93 -7.32 -2.12 0.23
CA ARG A 93 -7.13 -0.84 -0.47
C ARG A 93 -5.81 -0.80 -1.23
N ALA A 94 -4.72 -1.18 -0.58
CA ALA A 94 -3.41 -1.23 -1.22
C ALA A 94 -3.39 -2.21 -2.41
N ALA A 95 -3.96 -3.40 -2.27
CA ALA A 95 -4.04 -4.39 -3.35
C ALA A 95 -4.83 -3.87 -4.56
N VAL A 96 -5.99 -3.23 -4.32
CA VAL A 96 -6.79 -2.61 -5.41
C VAL A 96 -5.98 -1.53 -6.12
N MET A 97 -5.37 -0.60 -5.35
CA MET A 97 -4.55 0.47 -5.93
C MET A 97 -3.38 -0.08 -6.76
N PHE A 98 -2.64 -1.06 -6.24
CA PHE A 98 -1.51 -1.67 -6.96
C PHE A 98 -1.97 -2.43 -8.21
N THR A 99 -3.08 -3.15 -8.14
CA THR A 99 -3.62 -3.87 -9.30
C THR A 99 -4.04 -2.90 -10.41
N MET A 100 -4.72 -1.81 -10.06
CA MET A 100 -5.13 -0.77 -11.02
C MET A 100 -3.91 -0.03 -11.58
N LEU A 101 -2.93 0.29 -10.75
CA LEU A 101 -1.68 0.92 -11.17
C LEU A 101 -0.92 0.04 -12.17
N GLN A 102 -0.78 -1.25 -11.89
CA GLN A 102 -0.12 -2.19 -12.81
C GLN A 102 -0.89 -2.37 -14.12
N SER A 103 -2.22 -2.44 -14.07
CA SER A 103 -3.06 -2.53 -15.25
C SER A 103 -2.92 -1.29 -16.15
N ALA A 104 -2.86 -0.11 -15.55
CA ALA A 104 -2.64 1.14 -16.27
C ALA A 104 -1.24 1.20 -16.90
N LEU A 105 -0.20 0.71 -16.19
CA LEU A 105 1.16 0.63 -16.73
C LEU A 105 1.29 -0.41 -17.87
N ALA A 106 0.44 -1.44 -17.88
CA ALA A 106 0.45 -2.47 -18.93
C ALA A 106 -0.31 -2.05 -20.18
N SER A 107 -1.22 -1.08 -20.05
CA SER A 107 -1.97 -0.55 -21.19
C SER A 107 -1.05 0.29 -22.06
N ALA A 108 -1.11 0.08 -23.38
CA ALA A 108 -0.33 0.84 -24.37
C ALA A 108 -0.78 2.31 -24.53
N SER A 109 -1.78 2.74 -23.76
CA SER A 109 -2.31 4.11 -23.71
C SER A 109 -1.44 5.00 -22.83
N GLU A 110 -1.57 6.32 -22.96
CA GLU A 110 -0.90 7.28 -22.09
C GLU A 110 -1.22 6.99 -20.62
N TYR A 111 -0.17 6.63 -19.88
CA TYR A 111 -0.29 6.28 -18.47
C TYR A 111 -0.66 7.51 -17.63
N ASN A 112 -1.84 7.48 -17.02
CA ASN A 112 -2.26 8.47 -16.03
C ASN A 112 -2.57 7.79 -14.70
N GLY A 113 -1.63 7.91 -13.76
CA GLY A 113 -1.76 7.31 -12.42
C GLY A 113 -2.97 7.84 -11.64
N LEU A 114 -3.38 9.09 -11.85
CA LEU A 114 -4.56 9.67 -11.21
C LEU A 114 -5.84 9.01 -11.73
N ASN A 115 -5.93 8.70 -13.03
CA ASN A 115 -7.07 7.97 -13.57
C ASN A 115 -7.16 6.55 -13.01
N ALA A 116 -6.02 5.85 -12.86
CA ALA A 116 -5.98 4.54 -12.23
C ALA A 116 -6.42 4.59 -10.77
N LEU A 117 -5.99 5.62 -10.02
CA LEU A 117 -6.40 5.85 -8.65
C LEU A 117 -7.90 6.18 -8.55
N ALA A 118 -8.42 7.02 -9.44
CA ALA A 118 -9.85 7.35 -9.49
C ALA A 118 -10.70 6.12 -9.81
N ALA A 119 -10.26 5.28 -10.74
CA ALA A 119 -10.94 4.01 -11.06
C ALA A 119 -10.94 3.05 -9.85
N ALA A 120 -9.82 2.98 -9.10
CA ALA A 120 -9.75 2.19 -7.87
C ALA A 120 -10.72 2.71 -6.81
N ALA A 121 -10.77 4.03 -6.58
CA ALA A 121 -11.70 4.66 -5.63
C ALA A 121 -13.15 4.39 -6.04
N PHE A 122 -13.49 4.61 -7.30
CA PHE A 122 -14.83 4.41 -7.82
C PHE A 122 -15.26 2.94 -7.67
N GLY A 123 -14.42 1.98 -8.06
CA GLY A 123 -14.74 0.54 -7.93
C GLY A 123 -14.95 0.12 -6.46
N MET A 124 -14.16 0.65 -5.53
CA MET A 124 -14.33 0.38 -4.11
C MET A 124 -15.61 1.01 -3.54
N LEU A 125 -15.93 2.25 -3.92
CA LEU A 125 -17.16 2.94 -3.48
C LEU A 125 -18.41 2.35 -4.11
N LEU A 126 -18.33 1.79 -5.30
CA LEU A 126 -19.42 1.05 -5.93
C LEU A 126 -19.74 -0.24 -5.15
N TRP A 127 -18.69 -0.90 -4.61
CA TRP A 127 -18.86 -2.08 -3.75
C TRP A 127 -19.45 -1.73 -2.38
N ASN A 128 -18.92 -0.67 -1.74
CA ASN A 128 -19.41 -0.20 -0.44
C ASN A 128 -19.30 1.33 -0.32
N PRO A 129 -20.41 2.07 -0.56
CA PRO A 129 -20.43 3.54 -0.48
C PRO A 129 -20.11 4.09 0.90
N ALA A 130 -20.33 3.31 1.98
CA ALA A 130 -20.05 3.75 3.35
C ALA A 130 -18.56 4.02 3.60
N TRP A 131 -17.66 3.47 2.78
CA TRP A 131 -16.23 3.75 2.89
C TRP A 131 -15.86 5.21 2.60
N LEU A 132 -16.74 5.97 1.93
CA LEU A 132 -16.52 7.40 1.73
C LEU A 132 -16.43 8.16 3.07
N GLY A 133 -17.17 7.72 4.09
CA GLY A 133 -17.10 8.26 5.45
C GLY A 133 -15.94 7.70 6.31
N ASP A 134 -15.21 6.71 5.82
CA ASP A 134 -14.06 6.15 6.54
C ASP A 134 -12.83 7.05 6.38
N ILE A 135 -12.39 7.66 7.47
CA ILE A 135 -11.19 8.51 7.52
C ILE A 135 -9.98 7.76 6.97
N SER A 136 -9.85 6.47 7.25
CA SER A 136 -8.74 5.65 6.78
C SER A 136 -8.76 5.45 5.25
N PHE A 137 -9.96 5.41 4.64
CA PHE A 137 -10.12 5.41 3.19
C PHE A 137 -9.70 6.77 2.60
N GLN A 138 -10.23 7.86 3.15
CA GLN A 138 -9.92 9.22 2.69
C GLN A 138 -8.42 9.52 2.76
N LEU A 139 -7.77 9.22 3.90
CA LEU A 139 -6.34 9.43 4.08
C LEU A 139 -5.49 8.63 3.09
N SER A 140 -5.86 7.38 2.82
CA SER A 140 -5.12 6.54 1.87
C SER A 140 -5.18 7.08 0.45
N PHE A 141 -6.38 7.44 -0.01
CA PHE A 141 -6.56 7.95 -1.37
C PHE A 141 -6.01 9.37 -1.54
N ALA A 142 -6.18 10.25 -0.53
CA ALA A 142 -5.61 11.59 -0.54
C ALA A 142 -4.07 11.58 -0.57
N ALA A 143 -3.44 10.71 0.23
CA ALA A 143 -1.99 10.57 0.23
C ALA A 143 -1.47 10.11 -1.13
N VAL A 144 -2.06 9.07 -1.74
CA VAL A 144 -1.62 8.57 -3.06
C VAL A 144 -1.90 9.59 -4.15
N ALA A 145 -3.05 10.29 -4.12
CA ALA A 145 -3.36 11.36 -5.07
C ALA A 145 -2.31 12.48 -5.00
N ALA A 146 -1.93 12.93 -3.81
CA ALA A 146 -0.92 13.95 -3.62
C ALA A 146 0.48 13.51 -4.08
N ILE A 147 0.84 12.25 -3.82
CA ILE A 147 2.10 11.68 -4.32
C ILE A 147 2.13 11.69 -5.86
N LEU A 148 1.04 11.29 -6.50
CA LEU A 148 0.96 11.26 -7.97
C LEU A 148 0.91 12.67 -8.57
N ALA A 149 0.15 13.59 -7.97
CA ALA A 149 -0.05 14.93 -8.50
C ALA A 149 1.16 15.85 -8.25
N TRP A 150 1.78 15.77 -7.09
CA TRP A 150 2.84 16.69 -6.66
C TRP A 150 4.15 15.98 -6.33
N GLY A 151 4.12 14.86 -5.63
CA GLY A 151 5.31 14.12 -5.21
C GLY A 151 6.15 13.69 -6.41
N VAL A 152 5.57 13.01 -7.37
CA VAL A 152 6.28 12.50 -8.57
C VAL A 152 6.83 13.63 -9.44
N PRO A 153 6.08 14.71 -9.78
CA PRO A 153 6.64 15.88 -10.46
C PRO A 153 7.77 16.55 -9.68
N LEU A 154 7.62 16.68 -8.35
CA LEU A 154 8.64 17.26 -7.48
C LEU A 154 9.93 16.44 -7.47
N CYS A 155 9.83 15.11 -7.37
CA CYS A 155 10.97 14.21 -7.50
C CYS A 155 11.70 14.42 -8.83
N ARG A 156 10.96 14.56 -9.94
CA ARG A 156 11.57 14.81 -11.26
C ARG A 156 12.30 16.14 -11.33
N ARG A 157 11.78 17.19 -10.67
CA ARG A 157 12.40 18.54 -10.62
C ARG A 157 13.63 18.59 -9.70
N LEU A 158 13.62 17.83 -8.60
CA LEU A 158 14.70 17.79 -7.60
C LEU A 158 15.83 16.82 -7.95
N ARG A 159 15.72 16.06 -9.04
CA ARG A 159 16.76 15.13 -9.46
C ARG A 159 18.09 15.83 -9.66
N THR A 160 19.05 15.41 -8.83
CA THR A 160 20.41 15.94 -8.82
C THR A 160 21.34 15.04 -9.67
N ARG A 161 22.42 15.60 -10.23
CA ARG A 161 23.49 14.83 -10.92
C ARG A 161 24.11 13.75 -10.02
N ARG A 162 24.10 13.93 -8.70
CA ARG A 162 24.59 12.95 -7.72
C ARG A 162 23.53 11.87 -7.48
N ARG A 163 23.63 10.76 -8.21
CA ARG A 163 22.67 9.63 -8.17
C ARG A 163 22.42 9.07 -6.75
N ALA A 164 23.43 9.14 -5.85
CA ALA A 164 23.32 8.67 -4.47
C ALA A 164 22.35 9.50 -3.60
N LEU A 165 22.09 10.76 -3.93
CA LEU A 165 21.19 11.64 -3.18
C LEU A 165 19.73 11.54 -3.65
N ASN A 166 19.50 11.02 -4.85
CA ASN A 166 18.15 10.94 -5.44
C ASN A 166 17.15 10.12 -4.58
N PRO A 167 17.49 8.94 -3.99
CA PRO A 167 16.53 8.22 -3.17
C PRO A 167 16.12 9.01 -1.91
N ILE A 168 17.00 9.82 -1.35
CA ILE A 168 16.70 10.64 -0.16
C ILE A 168 15.77 11.80 -0.56
N THR A 169 16.06 12.50 -1.65
CA THR A 169 15.21 13.59 -2.15
C THR A 169 13.85 13.10 -2.60
N ASP A 170 13.78 11.91 -3.23
CA ASP A 170 12.53 11.30 -3.65
C ASP A 170 11.68 10.90 -2.42
N ALA A 171 12.30 10.29 -1.38
CA ALA A 171 11.61 9.96 -0.15
C ALA A 171 11.06 11.20 0.58
N LEU A 172 11.84 12.28 0.65
CA LEU A 172 11.41 13.54 1.25
C LEU A 172 10.27 14.18 0.47
N ALA A 173 10.34 14.23 -0.85
CA ALA A 173 9.30 14.80 -1.69
C ALA A 173 7.98 14.03 -1.58
N VAL A 174 8.03 12.70 -1.59
CA VAL A 174 6.87 11.82 -1.43
C VAL A 174 6.26 11.98 -0.03
N SER A 175 7.10 11.97 1.02
CA SER A 175 6.65 12.15 2.40
C SER A 175 6.00 13.52 2.61
N LEU A 176 6.61 14.59 2.10
CA LEU A 176 6.07 15.94 2.20
C LEU A 176 4.71 16.05 1.49
N ALA A 177 4.60 15.54 0.26
CA ALA A 177 3.35 15.56 -0.49
C ALA A 177 2.22 14.80 0.25
N ALA A 178 2.51 13.61 0.77
CA ALA A 178 1.55 12.81 1.52
C ALA A 178 1.13 13.52 2.81
N THR A 179 2.08 14.07 3.59
CA THR A 179 1.80 14.76 4.85
C THR A 179 0.93 16.00 4.63
N LEU A 180 1.27 16.85 3.66
CA LEU A 180 0.49 18.05 3.35
C LEU A 180 -0.95 17.76 2.95
N ALA A 181 -1.19 16.64 2.27
CA ALA A 181 -2.54 16.23 1.88
C ALA A 181 -3.34 15.60 3.02
N THR A 182 -2.68 14.97 3.99
CA THR A 182 -3.34 14.25 5.08
C THR A 182 -3.57 15.10 6.32
N VAL A 183 -2.73 16.11 6.59
CA VAL A 183 -2.88 17.02 7.75
C VAL A 183 -4.28 17.65 7.84
N PRO A 184 -4.88 18.24 6.78
CA PRO A 184 -6.20 18.86 6.89
C PRO A 184 -7.36 17.86 7.09
N LEU A 185 -7.12 16.58 6.90
CA LEU A 185 -8.13 15.52 7.12
C LEU A 185 -8.09 14.97 8.56
N VAL A 186 -7.02 15.25 9.30
CA VAL A 186 -6.80 14.75 10.68
C VAL A 186 -7.02 15.86 11.70
N SER A 187 -6.94 17.15 11.28
CA SER A 187 -7.21 18.32 12.13
C SER A 187 -8.70 18.57 12.27
#